data_a33ad47be2b28eae43c657b5f9460a14
#
_entry.id   a33ad47be2b28eae43c657b5f9460a14
#
_cell.length_a   1.000
_cell.length_b   1.000
_cell.length_c   1.000
_cell.angle_alpha   90.00
_cell.angle_beta   90.00
_cell.angle_gamma   90.00
#
_symmetry.space_group_name_H-M   'P 1'
#
loop_
_entity.id
_entity.type
_entity.pdbx_description
1 polymer ?
#
loop_
_entity_poly.entity_id
_entity_poly.type
_entity_poly.pdbx_seq_one_letter_code
_entity_poly.pdbx_strand_id
1 'polypeptide(L)'
;ADPRYLVLMPTPRNPPQDLQKLEAVLLELCAADRAPVCAGLADEAEAFRALAQQAVCRCTVRQAVFAAQETLPAREALGRVCAMPTVSCPPAIPIVVSGEGIGPAALELLERYGVTAVSVLR
;
A
#
# COMPACT_ATOMS: atom_id res chain seq x y z
N ALA A 1 4.35 -3.78 7.99
CA ALA A 1 4.05 -5.07 7.38
C ALA A 1 2.73 -4.98 6.61
N ASP A 2 2.63 -5.67 5.51
CA ASP A 2 1.37 -5.91 4.82
C ASP A 2 1.02 -7.41 4.90
N PRO A 3 -0.10 -7.88 4.32
CA PRO A 3 -0.48 -9.28 4.40
C PRO A 3 0.55 -10.28 3.82
N ARG A 4 1.52 -9.80 3.03
CA ARG A 4 2.47 -10.65 2.29
C ARG A 4 3.93 -10.38 2.58
N TYR A 5 4.25 -9.17 3.05
CA TYR A 5 5.63 -8.74 3.20
C TYR A 5 5.91 -8.26 4.63
N LEU A 6 7.02 -8.72 5.15
CA LEU A 6 7.64 -8.20 6.35
C LEU A 6 8.96 -7.54 5.98
N VAL A 7 9.03 -6.23 6.14
CA VAL A 7 10.28 -5.49 5.92
C VAL A 7 10.98 -5.30 7.25
N LEU A 8 12.22 -5.73 7.32
CA LEU A 8 13.09 -5.60 8.47
C LEU A 8 14.22 -4.64 8.11
N MET A 9 14.44 -3.65 8.94
CA MET A 9 15.47 -2.62 8.74
C MET A 9 16.46 -2.62 9.91
N PRO A 10 17.41 -3.57 9.95
CA PRO A 10 18.45 -3.54 10.97
C PRO A 10 19.35 -2.33 10.77
N THR A 11 19.77 -1.73 11.87
CA THR A 11 20.66 -0.57 11.91
C THR A 11 21.93 -0.90 12.67
N PRO A 12 23.02 -0.14 12.49
CA PRO A 12 24.25 -0.32 13.28
C PRO A 12 24.05 -0.16 14.81
N ARG A 13 22.91 0.35 15.24
CA ARG A 13 22.56 0.49 16.66
C ARG A 13 21.88 -0.76 17.25
N ASN A 14 21.45 -1.69 16.43
CA ASN A 14 20.90 -2.94 16.93
C ASN A 14 22.04 -3.78 17.52
N PRO A 15 21.94 -4.20 18.78
CA PRO A 15 22.97 -5.04 19.38
C PRO A 15 22.98 -6.44 18.71
N PRO A 16 24.13 -7.12 18.67
CA PRO A 16 24.24 -8.46 18.06
C PRO A 16 23.21 -9.46 18.57
N GLN A 17 22.80 -9.33 19.81
CA GLN A 17 21.80 -10.19 20.44
C GLN A 17 20.42 -10.09 19.78
N ASP A 18 20.02 -8.90 19.29
CA ASP A 18 18.76 -8.74 18.59
C ASP A 18 18.80 -9.38 17.21
N LEU A 19 19.96 -9.30 16.53
CA LEU A 19 20.15 -9.98 15.24
C LEU A 19 20.14 -11.50 15.42
N GLN A 20 20.76 -12.04 16.47
CA GLN A 20 20.71 -13.45 16.78
C GLN A 20 19.30 -13.96 17.07
N LYS A 21 18.50 -13.19 17.83
CA LYS A 21 17.07 -13.51 18.06
C LYS A 21 16.29 -13.52 16.75
N LEU A 22 16.51 -12.51 15.90
CA LEU A 22 15.87 -12.42 14.60
C LEU A 22 16.22 -13.63 13.73
N GLU A 23 17.50 -13.99 13.64
CA GLU A 23 17.97 -15.15 12.91
C GLU A 23 17.31 -16.45 13.41
N ALA A 24 17.26 -16.66 14.72
CA ALA A 24 16.63 -17.82 15.32
C ALA A 24 15.15 -17.94 14.92
N VAL A 25 14.39 -16.84 15.01
CA VAL A 25 12.97 -16.81 14.63
C VAL A 25 12.79 -17.07 13.13
N LEU A 26 13.65 -16.49 12.28
CA LEU A 26 13.58 -16.73 10.83
C LEU A 26 13.87 -18.18 10.48
N LEU A 27 14.87 -18.82 11.12
CA LEU A 27 15.18 -20.23 10.94
C LEU A 27 14.02 -21.14 11.39
N GLU A 28 13.38 -20.81 12.51
CA GLU A 28 12.19 -21.53 12.99
C GLU A 28 11.02 -21.42 12.00
N LEU A 29 10.78 -20.22 11.46
CA LEU A 29 9.75 -19.99 10.45
C LEU A 29 10.03 -20.72 9.14
N CYS A 30 11.30 -20.79 8.72
CA CYS A 30 11.72 -21.53 7.53
C CYS A 30 11.65 -23.06 7.71
N ALA A 31 11.87 -23.55 8.92
CA ALA A 31 11.77 -24.99 9.25
C ALA A 31 10.31 -25.44 9.40
N ALA A 32 9.39 -24.55 9.67
CA ALA A 32 7.97 -24.87 9.67
C ALA A 32 7.54 -25.18 8.23
N ASP A 33 7.08 -26.42 7.99
CA ASP A 33 6.59 -26.88 6.68
C ASP A 33 5.29 -26.13 6.31
N ARG A 34 5.45 -24.92 5.83
CA ARG A 34 4.36 -24.07 5.35
C ARG A 34 4.38 -24.07 3.84
N ALA A 35 3.24 -24.38 3.26
CA ALA A 35 3.06 -24.28 1.82
C ALA A 35 3.54 -22.90 1.33
N PRO A 36 4.30 -22.84 0.24
CA PRO A 36 4.79 -21.55 -0.27
C PRO A 36 3.61 -20.63 -0.55
N VAL A 37 3.60 -19.47 0.11
CA VAL A 37 2.55 -18.43 -0.03
C VAL A 37 2.73 -17.69 -1.37
N CYS A 38 2.96 -18.43 -2.45
CA CYS A 38 3.00 -17.86 -3.80
C CYS A 38 1.59 -17.74 -4.43
N ALA A 39 0.57 -18.30 -3.78
CA ALA A 39 -0.82 -18.15 -4.22
C ALA A 39 -1.23 -16.67 -4.08
N GLY A 40 -1.51 -16.04 -5.22
CA GLY A 40 -2.02 -14.67 -5.29
C GLY A 40 -0.97 -13.59 -5.63
N LEU A 41 0.31 -13.91 -5.84
CA LEU A 41 1.28 -12.93 -6.39
C LEU A 41 0.93 -12.53 -7.82
N ALA A 42 0.42 -13.46 -8.61
CA ALA A 42 -0.04 -13.18 -9.97
C ALA A 42 -1.24 -12.22 -9.97
N ASP A 43 -2.21 -12.44 -9.06
CA ASP A 43 -3.39 -11.58 -8.91
C ASP A 43 -3.01 -10.17 -8.47
N GLU A 44 -2.01 -10.04 -7.60
CA GLU A 44 -1.54 -8.74 -7.14
C GLU A 44 -0.81 -7.98 -8.25
N ALA A 45 0.06 -8.66 -9.00
CA ALA A 45 0.72 -8.06 -10.16
C ALA A 45 -0.29 -7.62 -11.22
N GLU A 46 -1.37 -8.38 -11.43
CA GLU A 46 -2.45 -8.03 -12.34
C GLU A 46 -3.22 -6.80 -11.82
N ALA A 47 -3.55 -6.75 -10.53
CA ALA A 47 -4.23 -5.61 -9.93
C ALA A 47 -3.40 -4.32 -10.06
N PHE A 48 -2.09 -4.38 -9.83
CA PHE A 48 -1.21 -3.22 -10.04
C PHE A 48 -1.04 -2.84 -11.52
N ARG A 49 -1.06 -3.81 -12.44
CA ARG A 49 -1.10 -3.49 -13.89
C ARG A 49 -2.40 -2.79 -14.28
N ALA A 50 -3.54 -3.29 -13.81
CA ALA A 50 -4.83 -2.66 -14.02
C ALA A 50 -4.87 -1.24 -13.44
N LEU A 51 -4.32 -1.04 -12.25
CA LEU A 51 -4.15 0.28 -11.64
C LEU A 51 -3.35 1.21 -12.55
N ALA A 52 -2.17 0.78 -13.02
CA ALA A 52 -1.32 1.59 -13.88
C ALA A 52 -1.99 1.97 -15.22
N GLN A 53 -2.81 1.08 -15.78
CA GLN A 53 -3.57 1.34 -17.01
C GLN A 53 -4.74 2.32 -16.78
N GLN A 54 -5.32 2.34 -15.59
CA GLN A 54 -6.46 3.19 -15.24
C GLN A 54 -6.05 4.51 -14.58
N ALA A 55 -4.77 4.68 -14.24
CA ALA A 55 -4.26 5.89 -13.62
C ALA A 55 -4.46 7.10 -14.54
N VAL A 56 -5.29 8.05 -14.11
CA VAL A 56 -5.57 9.29 -14.84
C VAL A 56 -5.29 10.48 -13.96
N CYS A 57 -4.30 11.26 -14.34
CA CYS A 57 -3.99 12.52 -13.68
C CYS A 57 -5.06 13.57 -14.03
N ARG A 58 -5.77 14.08 -13.05
CA ARG A 58 -6.85 15.08 -13.18
C ARG A 58 -6.36 16.50 -12.91
N CYS A 59 -5.37 16.65 -12.05
CA CYS A 59 -4.72 17.90 -11.75
C CYS A 59 -3.29 17.66 -11.27
N THR A 60 -2.49 18.70 -11.15
CA THR A 60 -1.14 18.58 -10.63
C THR A 60 -1.16 18.25 -9.13
N VAL A 61 -0.11 17.61 -8.63
CA VAL A 61 0.09 17.33 -7.21
C VAL A 61 -0.06 18.61 -6.37
N ARG A 62 0.53 19.71 -6.84
CA ARG A 62 0.42 21.01 -6.17
C ARG A 62 -1.02 21.49 -6.06
N GLN A 63 -1.79 21.39 -7.13
CA GLN A 63 -3.20 21.78 -7.12
C GLN A 63 -3.99 20.92 -6.14
N ALA A 64 -3.77 19.60 -6.14
CA ALA A 64 -4.46 18.68 -5.25
C ALA A 64 -4.16 18.97 -3.77
N VAL A 65 -2.89 19.15 -3.44
CA VAL A 65 -2.46 19.34 -2.03
C VAL A 65 -2.98 20.64 -1.43
N PHE A 66 -3.08 21.72 -2.23
CA PHE A 66 -3.53 23.04 -1.74
C PHE A 66 -5.02 23.31 -1.98
N ALA A 67 -5.77 22.41 -2.62
CA ALA A 67 -7.20 22.53 -2.78
C ALA A 67 -7.97 22.20 -1.49
N ALA A 68 -9.24 22.56 -1.45
CA ALA A 68 -10.14 22.11 -0.39
C ALA A 68 -10.31 20.59 -0.45
N GLN A 69 -10.19 19.94 0.69
CA GLN A 69 -10.17 18.49 0.82
C GLN A 69 -11.28 18.03 1.76
N GLU A 70 -11.69 16.79 1.60
CA GLU A 70 -12.56 16.08 2.53
C GLU A 70 -12.11 14.62 2.65
N THR A 71 -12.41 13.99 3.76
CA THR A 71 -12.13 12.57 3.97
C THR A 71 -13.40 11.78 3.78
N LEU A 72 -13.35 10.78 2.91
CA LEU A 72 -14.46 9.87 2.62
C LEU A 72 -14.10 8.43 2.98
N PRO A 73 -15.08 7.57 3.29
CA PRO A 73 -14.89 6.14 3.26
C PRO A 73 -14.35 5.71 1.88
N ALA A 74 -13.36 4.80 1.85
CA ALA A 74 -12.69 4.42 0.59
C ALA A 74 -13.70 4.00 -0.49
N ARG A 75 -14.73 3.23 -0.12
CA ARG A 75 -15.80 2.77 -1.03
C ARG A 75 -16.61 3.90 -1.68
N GLU A 76 -16.63 5.08 -1.08
CA GLU A 76 -17.36 6.25 -1.59
C GLU A 76 -16.46 7.17 -2.44
N ALA A 77 -15.18 6.84 -2.53
CA ALA A 77 -14.20 7.65 -3.24
C ALA A 77 -14.09 7.34 -4.74
N LEU A 78 -14.87 6.40 -5.27
CA LEU A 78 -14.86 6.06 -6.69
C LEU A 78 -15.16 7.30 -7.55
N GLY A 79 -14.30 7.54 -8.54
CA GLY A 79 -14.43 8.69 -9.44
C GLY A 79 -13.95 10.03 -8.87
N ARG A 80 -13.62 10.09 -7.57
CA ARG A 80 -13.08 11.30 -6.93
C ARG A 80 -11.58 11.44 -7.25
N VAL A 81 -11.06 12.60 -6.98
CA VAL A 81 -9.62 12.89 -7.16
C VAL A 81 -8.91 12.81 -5.82
N CYS A 82 -7.84 12.03 -5.76
CA CYS A 82 -7.03 11.90 -4.55
C CYS A 82 -6.39 13.25 -4.19
N ALA A 83 -6.59 13.69 -2.97
CA ALA A 83 -5.96 14.89 -2.44
C ALA A 83 -4.62 14.59 -1.79
N MET A 84 -4.61 13.58 -0.92
CA MET A 84 -3.39 13.10 -0.27
C MET A 84 -3.36 11.56 -0.30
N PRO A 85 -2.23 10.94 -0.72
CA PRO A 85 -2.13 9.51 -0.77
C PRO A 85 -2.20 8.91 0.63
N THR A 86 -2.93 7.81 0.77
CA THR A 86 -2.91 6.98 1.97
C THR A 86 -1.93 5.85 1.73
N VAL A 87 -0.85 5.79 2.50
CA VAL A 87 0.17 4.77 2.38
C VAL A 87 0.47 4.14 3.73
N SER A 88 0.64 2.84 3.71
CA SER A 88 1.12 2.09 4.86
C SER A 88 2.64 1.94 4.76
N CYS A 89 3.34 2.13 5.86
CA CYS A 89 4.80 1.97 5.92
C CYS A 89 5.17 0.81 6.83
N PRO A 90 6.00 -0.13 6.42
CA PRO A 90 6.39 -0.45 5.06
C PRO A 90 5.28 -1.16 4.26
N PRO A 91 5.29 -1.17 2.92
CA PRO A 91 6.39 -0.74 2.04
C PRO A 91 6.30 0.71 1.57
N ALA A 92 5.33 1.53 2.03
CA ALA A 92 5.14 2.93 1.65
C ALA A 92 4.94 3.15 0.13
N ILE A 93 4.27 2.21 -0.53
CA ILE A 93 3.92 2.31 -1.95
C ILE A 93 2.51 2.91 -2.05
N PRO A 94 2.33 4.09 -2.64
CA PRO A 94 1.00 4.67 -2.81
C PRO A 94 0.21 3.91 -3.87
N ILE A 95 -1.07 3.65 -3.59
CA ILE A 95 -2.01 3.09 -4.57
C ILE A 95 -2.46 4.19 -5.54
N VAL A 96 -2.74 5.36 -5.03
CA VAL A 96 -3.03 6.58 -5.79
C VAL A 96 -2.22 7.74 -5.23
N VAL A 97 -1.78 8.64 -6.09
CA VAL A 97 -1.08 9.86 -5.67
C VAL A 97 -1.97 11.10 -5.79
N SER A 98 -1.55 12.19 -5.17
CA SER A 98 -2.30 13.45 -5.19
C SER A 98 -2.52 13.93 -6.64
N GLY A 99 -3.76 14.21 -6.99
CA GLY A 99 -4.17 14.64 -8.33
C GLY A 99 -4.62 13.54 -9.26
N GLU A 100 -4.49 12.27 -8.88
CA GLU A 100 -5.01 11.14 -9.65
C GLU A 100 -6.47 10.84 -9.32
N GLY A 101 -7.21 10.38 -10.32
CA GLY A 101 -8.56 9.89 -10.16
C GLY A 101 -8.59 8.49 -9.55
N ILE A 102 -9.47 8.26 -8.60
CA ILE A 102 -9.66 6.97 -7.95
C ILE A 102 -10.58 6.12 -8.83
N GLY A 103 -10.00 5.20 -9.60
CA GLY A 103 -10.71 4.26 -10.46
C GLY A 103 -11.07 2.95 -9.74
N PRO A 104 -11.78 2.03 -10.43
CA PRO A 104 -12.17 0.75 -9.85
C PRO A 104 -10.98 -0.09 -9.36
N ALA A 105 -9.89 -0.16 -10.13
CA ALA A 105 -8.69 -0.90 -9.73
C ALA A 105 -8.01 -0.28 -8.48
N ALA A 106 -8.03 1.04 -8.36
CA ALA A 106 -7.53 1.72 -7.17
C ALA A 106 -8.39 1.39 -5.94
N LEU A 107 -9.72 1.40 -6.10
CA LEU A 107 -10.65 1.07 -5.02
C LEU A 107 -10.45 -0.36 -4.53
N GLU A 108 -10.33 -1.32 -5.44
CA GLU A 108 -10.07 -2.73 -5.09
C GLU A 108 -8.78 -2.89 -4.28
N LEU A 109 -7.70 -2.21 -4.69
CA LEU A 109 -6.43 -2.24 -3.97
C LEU A 109 -6.54 -1.55 -2.60
N LEU A 110 -7.21 -0.40 -2.50
CA LEU A 110 -7.44 0.27 -1.22
C LEU A 110 -8.15 -0.65 -0.23
N GLU A 111 -9.20 -1.33 -0.66
CA GLU A 111 -9.94 -2.30 0.17
C GLU A 111 -9.07 -3.51 0.53
N ARG A 112 -8.32 -4.07 -0.42
CA ARG A 112 -7.41 -5.22 -0.22
C ARG A 112 -6.32 -4.91 0.81
N TYR A 113 -5.81 -3.69 0.83
CA TYR A 113 -4.81 -3.21 1.80
C TYR A 113 -5.42 -2.63 3.08
N GLY A 114 -6.73 -2.76 3.27
CA GLY A 114 -7.43 -2.35 4.49
C GLY A 114 -7.51 -0.84 4.68
N VAL A 115 -7.39 -0.06 3.61
CA VAL A 115 -7.57 1.40 3.65
C VAL A 115 -9.05 1.70 3.78
N THR A 116 -9.48 2.19 4.92
CA THR A 116 -10.89 2.46 5.23
C THR A 116 -11.35 3.86 4.83
N ALA A 117 -10.42 4.81 4.74
CA ALA A 117 -10.73 6.20 4.42
C ALA A 117 -9.63 6.82 3.56
N VAL A 118 -10.02 7.73 2.68
CA VAL A 118 -9.12 8.46 1.78
C VAL A 118 -9.44 9.94 1.76
N SER A 119 -8.41 10.77 1.57
CA SER A 119 -8.56 12.21 1.37
C SER A 119 -8.76 12.51 -0.11
N VAL A 120 -9.83 13.22 -0.44
CA VAL A 120 -10.20 13.58 -1.81
C VAL A 120 -10.45 15.08 -1.94
N LEU A 121 -10.41 15.59 -3.16
CA LEU A 121 -10.79 16.97 -3.45
C LEU A 121 -12.30 17.14 -3.27
N ARG A 122 -12.71 18.32 -2.76
CA ARG A 122 -14.12 18.71 -2.69
C ARG A 122 -14.69 19.02 -4.06
#